data_be4cf454b32e71441431b940281604f7
#
_entry.id   be4cf454b32e71441431b940281604f7
#
_cell.length_a   1.000
_cell.length_b   1.000
_cell.length_c   1.000
_cell.angle_alpha   90.00
_cell.angle_beta   90.00
_cell.angle_gamma   90.00
#
_symmetry.space_group_name_H-M   'P 1'
#
loop_
_entity.id
_entity.type
_entity.pdbx_description
1 polymer ?
#
loop_
_entity_poly.entity_id
_entity_poly.type
_entity_poly.pdbx_seq_one_letter_code
_entity_poly.pdbx_strand_id
1 'polypeptide(L)'
;MKKQELYSPSVDGVHQLHTLLWIPEGEVRAVLQIVHGMSEHIARYDEFGRYLAERGVAVVGHDHLGHGLTAKDAEELGFFGWPDGNEYLIGDIHRTREKTQFRYPGVPYYILGHSMGSFLTRQYLGIYGEGLVGAVIMGTSHLPDTLLMASEKLCLWMGKRKGWRYRSPLIDSFIIRGFEKKLGIGWLSKNDANNRKYQDDPMCGYAFTLNGFYHFFRTVRRANELEAAGRMPKDIPILFTAGGEDPVGHNGADVKTVFRRYSRHGAQAELKLYDGMRHEILNEVDRMTVYKDIYDWMKL
;
A
#
# COMPACT_ATOMS: atom_id res chain seq x y z
N MET A 1 22.49 -11.51 -0.87
CA MET A 1 21.33 -11.13 -1.69
C MET A 1 21.70 -10.11 -2.76
N LYS A 2 20.97 -10.04 -3.89
CA LYS A 2 21.16 -9.07 -4.99
C LYS A 2 19.94 -8.15 -5.05
N LYS A 3 20.16 -6.83 -5.18
CA LYS A 3 19.10 -5.86 -5.49
C LYS A 3 19.17 -5.51 -6.97
N GLN A 4 18.00 -5.52 -7.63
CA GLN A 4 17.86 -5.09 -9.03
C GLN A 4 16.86 -3.94 -9.09
N GLU A 5 17.17 -2.98 -9.94
CA GLU A 5 16.30 -1.90 -10.35
C GLU A 5 15.87 -2.14 -11.80
N LEU A 6 14.57 -2.06 -12.04
CA LEU A 6 13.97 -2.40 -13.33
C LEU A 6 12.95 -1.33 -13.70
N TYR A 7 12.78 -1.13 -15.01
CA TYR A 7 11.72 -0.29 -15.54
C TYR A 7 10.84 -1.12 -16.47
N SER A 8 9.53 -0.91 -16.40
CA SER A 8 8.60 -1.64 -17.24
C SER A 8 7.35 -0.82 -17.56
N PRO A 9 6.78 -0.94 -18.77
CA PRO A 9 5.61 -0.17 -19.17
C PRO A 9 4.46 -0.33 -18.17
N SER A 10 3.87 0.79 -17.73
CA SER A 10 2.59 0.82 -17.03
C SER A 10 1.45 0.42 -17.96
N VAL A 11 0.31 0.01 -17.37
CA VAL A 11 -0.92 -0.26 -18.13
C VAL A 11 -1.56 1.02 -18.67
N ASP A 12 -1.16 2.19 -18.17
CA ASP A 12 -1.62 3.48 -18.68
C ASP A 12 -1.08 3.82 -20.08
N GLY A 13 -0.08 3.06 -20.56
CA GLY A 13 0.52 3.25 -21.88
C GLY A 13 1.49 4.43 -21.99
N VAL A 14 1.74 5.16 -20.92
CA VAL A 14 2.52 6.43 -20.90
C VAL A 14 3.76 6.35 -20.03
N HIS A 15 3.65 5.71 -18.85
CA HIS A 15 4.71 5.69 -17.85
C HIS A 15 5.51 4.38 -17.88
N GLN A 16 6.73 4.48 -17.35
CA GLN A 16 7.57 3.33 -17.00
C GLN A 16 7.56 3.16 -15.49
N LEU A 17 7.08 2.03 -15.01
CA LEU A 17 7.10 1.70 -13.59
C LEU A 17 8.52 1.44 -13.14
N HIS A 18 9.03 2.24 -12.22
CA HIS A 18 10.24 1.94 -11.48
C HIS A 18 9.95 0.80 -10.50
N THR A 19 10.72 -0.27 -10.56
CA THR A 19 10.51 -1.50 -9.80
C THR A 19 11.80 -1.91 -9.11
N LEU A 20 11.74 -2.24 -7.84
CA LEU A 20 12.83 -2.85 -7.10
C LEU A 20 12.56 -4.33 -6.85
N LEU A 21 13.61 -5.12 -6.99
CA LEU A 21 13.58 -6.56 -6.74
C LEU A 21 14.77 -6.96 -5.86
N TRP A 22 14.50 -7.50 -4.68
CA TRP A 22 15.49 -8.09 -3.76
C TRP A 22 15.50 -9.60 -3.94
N ILE A 23 16.62 -10.15 -4.34
CA ILE A 23 16.76 -11.53 -4.79
C ILE A 23 17.62 -12.31 -3.80
N PRO A 24 17.17 -13.45 -3.27
CA PRO A 24 18.02 -14.39 -2.51
C PRO A 24 19.25 -14.82 -3.29
N GLU A 25 20.33 -15.20 -2.60
CA GLU A 25 21.51 -15.82 -3.24
C GLU A 25 21.29 -17.29 -3.59
N GLY A 26 20.39 -17.96 -2.89
CA GLY A 26 20.05 -19.36 -3.13
C GLY A 26 18.68 -19.51 -3.79
N GLU A 27 18.04 -20.62 -3.44
CA GLU A 27 16.70 -20.95 -3.90
C GLU A 27 15.68 -19.90 -3.47
N VAL A 28 14.78 -19.53 -4.39
CA VAL A 28 13.63 -18.67 -4.07
C VAL A 28 12.49 -19.54 -3.59
N ARG A 29 12.20 -19.48 -2.29
CA ARG A 29 11.17 -20.28 -1.61
C ARG A 29 9.79 -19.65 -1.69
N ALA A 30 9.74 -18.33 -1.79
CA ALA A 30 8.52 -17.56 -1.96
C ALA A 30 8.82 -16.21 -2.62
N VAL A 31 7.76 -15.55 -3.12
CA VAL A 31 7.76 -14.16 -3.55
C VAL A 31 6.84 -13.36 -2.65
N LEU A 32 7.27 -12.17 -2.21
CA LEU A 32 6.42 -11.16 -1.59
C LEU A 32 6.39 -9.92 -2.47
N GLN A 33 5.20 -9.53 -2.94
CA GLN A 33 5.00 -8.25 -3.61
C GLN A 33 4.56 -7.19 -2.60
N ILE A 34 5.25 -6.05 -2.58
CA ILE A 34 4.93 -4.89 -1.74
C ILE A 34 4.16 -3.86 -2.56
N VAL A 35 3.05 -3.39 -1.98
CA VAL A 35 2.20 -2.31 -2.47
C VAL A 35 2.30 -1.17 -1.46
N HIS A 36 3.09 -0.15 -1.78
CA HIS A 36 3.46 0.93 -0.85
C HIS A 36 2.31 1.92 -0.59
N GLY A 37 2.49 2.80 0.39
CA GLY A 37 1.51 3.77 0.85
C GLY A 37 1.47 5.08 0.05
N MET A 38 0.68 6.03 0.58
CA MET A 38 0.52 7.38 0.03
C MET A 38 1.78 8.21 0.27
N SER A 39 2.20 8.99 -0.75
CA SER A 39 3.29 9.97 -0.66
C SER A 39 4.59 9.38 -0.09
N GLU A 40 4.89 8.17 -0.55
CA GLU A 40 6.13 7.44 -0.30
C GLU A 40 6.54 6.66 -1.56
N HIS A 41 7.56 5.81 -1.48
CA HIS A 41 8.05 5.03 -2.60
C HIS A 41 8.65 3.68 -2.16
N ILE A 42 8.82 2.77 -3.11
CA ILE A 42 9.23 1.38 -2.84
C ILE A 42 10.62 1.25 -2.19
N ALA A 43 11.54 2.20 -2.42
CA ALA A 43 12.88 2.13 -1.83
C ALA A 43 12.89 2.25 -0.30
N ARG A 44 11.82 2.76 0.32
CA ARG A 44 11.65 2.82 1.78
C ARG A 44 11.52 1.44 2.43
N TYR A 45 11.24 0.41 1.65
CA TYR A 45 11.14 -0.98 2.11
C TYR A 45 12.45 -1.76 1.98
N ASP A 46 13.59 -1.07 1.72
CA ASP A 46 14.88 -1.73 1.46
C ASP A 46 15.34 -2.64 2.60
N GLU A 47 15.23 -2.19 3.85
CA GLU A 47 15.65 -3.00 5.01
C GLU A 47 14.79 -4.27 5.16
N PHE A 48 13.48 -4.15 5.01
CA PHE A 48 12.57 -5.29 5.06
C PHE A 48 12.78 -6.24 3.87
N GLY A 49 12.96 -5.69 2.66
CA GLY A 49 13.24 -6.47 1.46
C GLY A 49 14.54 -7.29 1.59
N ARG A 50 15.61 -6.69 2.13
CA ARG A 50 16.87 -7.37 2.43
C ARG A 50 16.69 -8.49 3.45
N TYR A 51 16.02 -8.19 4.58
CA TYR A 51 15.75 -9.16 5.63
C TYR A 51 15.07 -10.42 5.11
N LEU A 52 14.08 -10.27 4.24
CA LEU A 52 13.37 -11.39 3.64
C LEU A 52 14.20 -12.11 2.57
N ALA A 53 14.94 -11.36 1.75
CA ALA A 53 15.79 -11.96 0.71
C ALA A 53 16.92 -12.83 1.30
N GLU A 54 17.50 -12.44 2.43
CA GLU A 54 18.48 -13.25 3.18
C GLU A 54 17.88 -14.57 3.70
N ARG A 55 16.54 -14.69 3.72
CA ARG A 55 15.77 -15.86 4.19
C ARG A 55 15.07 -16.63 3.07
N GLY A 56 15.48 -16.41 1.81
CA GLY A 56 14.96 -17.17 0.68
C GLY A 56 13.66 -16.60 0.08
N VAL A 57 13.22 -15.40 0.47
CA VAL A 57 12.04 -14.76 -0.11
C VAL A 57 12.45 -13.68 -1.11
N ALA A 58 12.11 -13.84 -2.38
CA ALA A 58 12.25 -12.74 -3.33
C ALA A 58 11.21 -11.66 -3.03
N VAL A 59 11.64 -10.40 -2.91
CA VAL A 59 10.73 -9.29 -2.66
C VAL A 59 10.70 -8.37 -3.87
N VAL A 60 9.51 -8.00 -4.32
CA VAL A 60 9.29 -7.10 -5.45
C VAL A 60 8.32 -6.00 -5.07
N GLY A 61 8.51 -4.82 -5.62
CA GLY A 61 7.53 -3.73 -5.54
C GLY A 61 7.89 -2.66 -6.55
N HIS A 62 6.88 -1.91 -6.99
CA HIS A 62 7.06 -0.79 -7.90
C HIS A 62 6.57 0.50 -7.27
N ASP A 63 7.11 1.62 -7.72
CA ASP A 63 6.54 2.93 -7.44
C ASP A 63 5.25 3.09 -8.24
N HIS A 64 4.15 3.38 -7.55
CA HIS A 64 2.86 3.61 -8.20
C HIS A 64 2.90 4.84 -9.12
N LEU A 65 1.96 4.96 -10.05
CA LEU A 65 1.77 6.20 -10.81
C LEU A 65 1.69 7.40 -9.85
N GLY A 66 2.37 8.47 -10.18
CA GLY A 66 2.47 9.65 -9.34
C GLY A 66 3.28 9.47 -8.07
N HIS A 67 4.17 8.46 -8.01
CA HIS A 67 5.05 8.21 -6.86
C HIS A 67 6.48 7.89 -7.32
N GLY A 68 7.43 8.17 -6.42
CA GLY A 68 8.83 7.80 -6.56
C GLY A 68 9.41 8.11 -7.93
N LEU A 69 10.19 7.19 -8.49
CA LEU A 69 10.82 7.31 -9.80
C LEU A 69 9.90 6.90 -10.99
N THR A 70 8.67 6.50 -10.74
CA THR A 70 7.63 6.34 -11.78
C THR A 70 7.08 7.69 -12.21
N ALA A 71 6.97 8.67 -11.31
CA ALA A 71 6.67 10.06 -11.65
C ALA A 71 7.83 10.67 -12.46
N LYS A 72 7.53 11.35 -13.56
CA LYS A 72 8.55 11.96 -14.44
C LYS A 72 9.20 13.20 -13.82
N ASP A 73 8.43 13.90 -12.99
CA ASP A 73 8.85 15.12 -12.32
C ASP A 73 8.01 15.37 -11.05
N ALA A 74 8.36 16.40 -10.30
CA ALA A 74 7.68 16.76 -9.06
C ALA A 74 6.20 17.18 -9.25
N GLU A 75 5.80 17.62 -10.45
CA GLU A 75 4.41 18.02 -10.73
C GLU A 75 3.51 16.81 -10.94
N GLU A 76 4.09 15.69 -11.35
CA GLU A 76 3.37 14.41 -11.46
C GLU A 76 3.15 13.71 -10.12
N LEU A 77 3.90 14.05 -9.09
CA LEU A 77 3.70 13.44 -7.76
C LEU A 77 2.25 13.59 -7.31
N GLY A 78 1.61 12.49 -6.91
CA GLY A 78 0.20 12.45 -6.51
C GLY A 78 -0.81 12.56 -7.65
N PHE A 79 -0.40 12.35 -8.91
CA PHE A 79 -1.28 12.26 -10.08
C PHE A 79 -1.26 10.83 -10.65
N PHE A 80 -2.40 10.13 -10.66
CA PHE A 80 -2.49 8.70 -10.99
C PHE A 80 -2.88 8.41 -12.44
N GLY A 81 -2.80 9.41 -13.30
CA GLY A 81 -3.25 9.26 -14.69
C GLY A 81 -4.74 9.57 -14.89
N TRP A 82 -5.13 9.73 -16.16
CA TRP A 82 -6.48 10.06 -16.57
C TRP A 82 -6.86 9.24 -17.80
N PRO A 83 -8.12 8.73 -17.91
CA PRO A 83 -9.23 8.94 -16.96
C PRO A 83 -9.30 7.89 -15.84
N ASP A 84 -8.57 6.78 -15.94
CA ASP A 84 -8.81 5.54 -15.18
C ASP A 84 -7.71 5.22 -14.16
N GLY A 85 -7.22 6.24 -13.43
CA GLY A 85 -6.08 6.11 -12.52
C GLY A 85 -6.21 4.98 -11.48
N ASN A 86 -7.41 4.69 -10.95
CA ASN A 86 -7.62 3.55 -10.06
C ASN A 86 -7.38 2.22 -10.79
N GLU A 87 -7.93 2.08 -11.98
CA GLU A 87 -7.79 0.89 -12.82
C GLU A 87 -6.34 0.68 -13.26
N TYR A 88 -5.61 1.77 -13.53
CA TYR A 88 -4.17 1.73 -13.83
C TYR A 88 -3.37 1.23 -12.64
N LEU A 89 -3.61 1.76 -11.43
CA LEU A 89 -2.91 1.31 -10.21
C LEU A 89 -3.11 -0.20 -9.98
N ILE A 90 -4.32 -0.69 -10.09
CA ILE A 90 -4.63 -2.13 -9.91
C ILE A 90 -4.03 -2.97 -11.03
N GLY A 91 -4.10 -2.50 -12.28
CA GLY A 91 -3.49 -3.17 -13.43
C GLY A 91 -1.97 -3.26 -13.33
N ASP A 92 -1.31 -2.21 -12.81
CA ASP A 92 0.15 -2.21 -12.62
C ASP A 92 0.60 -3.16 -11.51
N ILE A 93 -0.19 -3.28 -10.42
CA ILE A 93 0.04 -4.30 -9.39
C ILE A 93 -0.05 -5.70 -10.03
N HIS A 94 -1.06 -5.93 -10.86
CA HIS A 94 -1.26 -7.23 -11.53
C HIS A 94 -0.14 -7.53 -12.54
N ARG A 95 0.23 -6.58 -13.37
CA ARG A 95 1.33 -6.71 -14.34
C ARG A 95 2.67 -7.00 -13.64
N THR A 96 2.92 -6.37 -12.51
CA THR A 96 4.12 -6.64 -11.70
C THR A 96 4.11 -8.08 -11.19
N ARG A 97 2.95 -8.58 -10.72
CA ARG A 97 2.77 -9.98 -10.33
C ARG A 97 3.03 -10.94 -11.49
N GLU A 98 2.38 -10.74 -12.64
CA GLU A 98 2.53 -11.61 -13.80
C GLU A 98 4.00 -11.73 -14.23
N LYS A 99 4.72 -10.60 -14.35
CA LYS A 99 6.15 -10.59 -14.71
C LYS A 99 7.00 -11.32 -13.68
N THR A 100 6.67 -11.17 -12.39
CA THR A 100 7.44 -11.82 -11.33
C THR A 100 7.14 -13.32 -11.27
N GLN A 101 5.89 -13.75 -11.47
CA GLN A 101 5.51 -15.15 -11.57
C GLN A 101 6.13 -15.82 -12.82
N PHE A 102 6.23 -15.09 -13.92
CA PHE A 102 6.95 -15.59 -15.11
C PHE A 102 8.45 -15.82 -14.83
N ARG A 103 9.06 -14.95 -14.00
CA ARG A 103 10.46 -15.12 -13.58
C ARG A 103 10.65 -16.25 -12.58
N TYR A 104 9.67 -16.52 -11.72
CA TYR A 104 9.70 -17.54 -10.67
C TYR A 104 8.47 -18.46 -10.79
N PRO A 105 8.41 -19.30 -11.81
CA PRO A 105 7.24 -20.17 -12.07
C PRO A 105 7.06 -21.19 -10.94
N GLY A 106 5.82 -21.34 -10.47
CA GLY A 106 5.46 -22.29 -9.43
C GLY A 106 5.86 -21.90 -8.00
N VAL A 107 6.55 -20.78 -7.81
CA VAL A 107 6.93 -20.29 -6.48
C VAL A 107 5.74 -19.65 -5.78
N PRO A 108 5.45 -19.97 -4.49
CA PRO A 108 4.39 -19.36 -3.71
C PRO A 108 4.44 -17.83 -3.72
N TYR A 109 3.30 -17.17 -3.99
CA TYR A 109 3.23 -15.73 -4.17
C TYR A 109 2.35 -15.06 -3.12
N TYR A 110 2.95 -14.16 -2.34
CA TYR A 110 2.31 -13.34 -1.32
C TYR A 110 2.22 -11.88 -1.77
N ILE A 111 1.27 -11.14 -1.20
CA ILE A 111 1.14 -9.69 -1.40
C ILE A 111 1.03 -8.99 -0.04
N LEU A 112 1.70 -7.85 0.10
CA LEU A 112 1.63 -6.97 1.27
C LEU A 112 1.27 -5.57 0.83
N GLY A 113 0.19 -5.01 1.37
CA GLY A 113 -0.17 -3.61 1.16
C GLY A 113 -0.11 -2.81 2.45
N HIS A 114 0.54 -1.65 2.40
CA HIS A 114 0.66 -0.73 3.52
C HIS A 114 -0.13 0.56 3.27
N SER A 115 -0.90 1.04 4.24
CA SER A 115 -1.62 2.32 4.18
C SER A 115 -2.50 2.41 2.92
N MET A 116 -2.30 3.40 2.02
CA MET A 116 -2.95 3.44 0.71
C MET A 116 -2.81 2.10 -0.02
N GLY A 117 -1.62 1.50 0.00
CA GLY A 117 -1.38 0.18 -0.59
C GLY A 117 -2.24 -0.93 0.03
N SER A 118 -2.67 -0.79 1.28
CA SER A 118 -3.59 -1.74 1.90
C SER A 118 -4.99 -1.70 1.25
N PHE A 119 -5.49 -0.52 0.90
CA PHE A 119 -6.75 -0.37 0.17
C PHE A 119 -6.65 -0.89 -1.26
N LEU A 120 -5.54 -0.60 -1.95
CA LEU A 120 -5.24 -1.18 -3.27
C LEU A 120 -5.20 -2.70 -3.19
N THR A 121 -4.54 -3.27 -2.18
CA THR A 121 -4.46 -4.72 -1.98
C THR A 121 -5.84 -5.32 -1.67
N ARG A 122 -6.67 -4.69 -0.84
CA ARG A 122 -8.05 -5.13 -0.56
C ARG A 122 -8.90 -5.15 -1.84
N GLN A 123 -8.80 -4.11 -2.68
CA GLN A 123 -9.46 -4.09 -3.99
C GLN A 123 -8.88 -5.18 -4.91
N TYR A 124 -7.56 -5.32 -4.95
CA TYR A 124 -6.85 -6.30 -5.75
C TYR A 124 -7.27 -7.74 -5.42
N LEU A 125 -7.38 -8.08 -4.14
CA LEU A 125 -7.83 -9.39 -3.66
C LEU A 125 -9.22 -9.74 -4.18
N GLY A 126 -10.13 -8.77 -4.26
CA GLY A 126 -11.49 -8.97 -4.79
C GLY A 126 -11.56 -9.19 -6.30
N ILE A 127 -10.49 -8.85 -7.05
CA ILE A 127 -10.43 -8.92 -8.52
C ILE A 127 -9.47 -10.03 -8.97
N TYR A 128 -8.26 -10.08 -8.39
CA TYR A 128 -7.12 -10.90 -8.81
C TYR A 128 -6.53 -11.76 -7.68
N GLY A 129 -7.33 -12.06 -6.64
CA GLY A 129 -6.86 -12.83 -5.48
C GLY A 129 -6.49 -14.27 -5.79
N GLU A 130 -7.02 -14.84 -6.87
CA GLU A 130 -6.73 -16.22 -7.29
C GLU A 130 -5.23 -16.45 -7.53
N GLY A 131 -4.72 -17.61 -7.06
CA GLY A 131 -3.32 -18.00 -7.19
C GLY A 131 -2.35 -17.26 -6.25
N LEU A 132 -2.83 -16.42 -5.34
CA LEU A 132 -2.06 -15.99 -4.17
C LEU A 132 -2.10 -17.08 -3.11
N VAL A 133 -1.05 -17.16 -2.29
CA VAL A 133 -0.98 -18.09 -1.15
C VAL A 133 -1.12 -17.39 0.20
N GLY A 134 -1.14 -16.06 0.21
CA GLY A 134 -1.40 -15.25 1.39
C GLY A 134 -1.33 -13.75 1.11
N ALA A 135 -1.97 -12.96 1.98
CA ALA A 135 -1.97 -11.50 1.90
C ALA A 135 -1.78 -10.84 3.26
N VAL A 136 -1.01 -9.75 3.30
CA VAL A 136 -0.82 -8.91 4.50
C VAL A 136 -1.46 -7.54 4.24
N ILE A 137 -2.41 -7.16 5.07
CA ILE A 137 -3.12 -5.88 5.05
C ILE A 137 -2.62 -5.07 6.24
N MET A 138 -1.73 -4.11 5.98
CA MET A 138 -0.99 -3.38 7.01
C MET A 138 -1.44 -1.91 7.09
N GLY A 139 -1.73 -1.42 8.29
CA GLY A 139 -2.07 -0.02 8.53
C GLY A 139 -3.31 0.45 7.76
N THR A 140 -4.30 -0.44 7.56
CA THR A 140 -5.55 -0.11 6.87
C THR A 140 -6.52 0.65 7.77
N SER A 141 -7.47 1.34 7.16
CA SER A 141 -8.53 2.07 7.85
C SER A 141 -9.90 1.71 7.30
N HIS A 142 -10.95 2.18 7.95
CA HIS A 142 -12.33 2.04 7.52
C HIS A 142 -12.97 3.41 7.32
N LEU A 143 -13.27 3.75 6.08
CA LEU A 143 -13.97 4.98 5.70
C LEU A 143 -15.40 4.63 5.23
N PRO A 144 -16.45 5.31 5.75
CA PRO A 144 -17.82 5.10 5.32
C PRO A 144 -18.04 5.46 3.85
N ASP A 145 -18.82 4.65 3.13
CA ASP A 145 -19.08 4.85 1.68
C ASP A 145 -19.74 6.20 1.39
N THR A 146 -20.61 6.69 2.29
CA THR A 146 -21.23 8.01 2.16
C THR A 146 -20.21 9.15 2.15
N LEU A 147 -19.18 9.06 3.00
CA LEU A 147 -18.07 10.02 3.03
C LEU A 147 -17.23 9.91 1.76
N LEU A 148 -16.91 8.69 1.32
CA LEU A 148 -16.14 8.44 0.10
C LEU A 148 -16.83 9.00 -1.13
N MET A 149 -18.14 8.74 -1.30
CA MET A 149 -18.96 9.28 -2.40
C MET A 149 -19.02 10.81 -2.40
N ALA A 150 -19.15 11.42 -1.22
CA ALA A 150 -19.15 12.88 -1.09
C ALA A 150 -17.78 13.45 -1.47
N SER A 151 -16.69 12.82 -1.04
CA SER A 151 -15.31 13.21 -1.35
C SER A 151 -15.00 13.07 -2.85
N GLU A 152 -15.41 11.96 -3.49
CA GLU A 152 -15.28 11.78 -4.94
C GLU A 152 -16.03 12.90 -5.71
N LYS A 153 -17.28 13.21 -5.33
CA LYS A 153 -18.07 14.29 -5.95
C LYS A 153 -17.42 15.66 -5.76
N LEU A 154 -16.85 15.92 -4.59
CA LEU A 154 -16.12 17.16 -4.31
C LEU A 154 -14.88 17.28 -5.20
N CYS A 155 -14.06 16.22 -5.31
CA CYS A 155 -12.90 16.19 -6.19
C CYS A 155 -13.32 16.40 -7.65
N LEU A 156 -14.39 15.75 -8.11
CA LEU A 156 -14.92 15.89 -9.47
C LEU A 156 -15.37 17.34 -9.75
N TRP A 157 -16.10 17.95 -8.82
CA TRP A 157 -16.57 19.34 -8.96
C TRP A 157 -15.40 20.33 -8.97
N MET A 158 -14.42 20.16 -8.07
CA MET A 158 -13.23 21.01 -8.03
C MET A 158 -12.34 20.80 -9.26
N GLY A 159 -12.16 19.53 -9.70
CA GLY A 159 -11.35 19.18 -10.86
C GLY A 159 -11.85 19.82 -12.16
N LYS A 160 -13.17 19.86 -12.36
CA LYS A 160 -13.79 20.56 -13.50
C LYS A 160 -13.55 22.08 -13.49
N ARG A 161 -13.35 22.70 -12.33
CA ARG A 161 -13.17 24.16 -12.18
C ARG A 161 -11.72 24.61 -12.07
N LYS A 162 -10.87 23.82 -11.36
CA LYS A 162 -9.49 24.18 -11.05
C LYS A 162 -8.46 23.33 -11.81
N GLY A 163 -8.91 22.31 -12.54
CA GLY A 163 -8.05 21.33 -13.19
C GLY A 163 -7.67 20.17 -12.25
N TRP A 164 -7.39 19.01 -12.84
CA TRP A 164 -7.11 17.77 -12.11
C TRP A 164 -5.74 17.74 -11.40
N ARG A 165 -4.80 18.59 -11.82
CA ARG A 165 -3.48 18.73 -11.19
C ARG A 165 -3.48 19.68 -9.98
N TYR A 166 -4.61 20.37 -9.71
CA TYR A 166 -4.72 21.26 -8.55
C TYR A 166 -4.56 20.46 -7.25
N ARG A 167 -3.69 20.96 -6.35
CA ARG A 167 -3.50 20.42 -5.01
C ARG A 167 -4.35 21.20 -4.02
N SER A 168 -5.35 20.55 -3.43
CA SER A 168 -6.32 21.22 -2.55
C SER A 168 -5.88 21.17 -1.10
N PRO A 169 -5.52 22.30 -0.46
CA PRO A 169 -5.17 22.32 0.96
C PRO A 169 -6.32 21.85 1.85
N LEU A 170 -7.56 22.04 1.41
CA LEU A 170 -8.76 21.61 2.14
C LEU A 170 -8.81 20.08 2.23
N ILE A 171 -8.73 19.39 1.09
CA ILE A 171 -8.81 17.92 1.05
C ILE A 171 -7.60 17.30 1.75
N ASP A 172 -6.41 17.82 1.48
CA ASP A 172 -5.17 17.37 2.10
C ASP A 172 -5.23 17.48 3.63
N SER A 173 -5.79 18.58 4.16
CA SER A 173 -5.93 18.76 5.61
C SER A 173 -6.86 17.76 6.29
N PHE A 174 -7.84 17.22 5.57
CA PHE A 174 -8.73 16.19 6.11
C PHE A 174 -8.06 14.81 6.14
N ILE A 175 -7.18 14.51 5.19
CA ILE A 175 -6.60 13.17 5.02
C ILE A 175 -5.30 13.01 5.82
N ILE A 176 -4.36 13.95 5.73
CA ILE A 176 -3.01 13.81 6.30
C ILE A 176 -2.75 14.81 7.43
N ARG A 177 -2.99 16.10 7.20
CA ARG A 177 -2.62 17.16 8.16
C ARG A 177 -3.38 17.10 9.48
N GLY A 178 -4.50 16.36 9.55
CA GLY A 178 -5.20 16.10 10.79
C GLY A 178 -4.36 15.34 11.81
N PHE A 179 -3.53 14.40 11.35
CA PHE A 179 -2.61 13.63 12.18
C PHE A 179 -1.36 14.45 12.53
N GLU A 180 -0.81 15.18 11.56
CA GLU A 180 0.35 16.05 11.76
C GLU A 180 0.11 17.16 12.77
N LYS A 181 -1.09 17.74 12.81
CA LYS A 181 -1.43 18.77 13.81
C LYS A 181 -1.38 18.26 15.24
N LYS A 182 -1.62 16.97 15.46
CA LYS A 182 -1.65 16.38 16.81
C LYS A 182 -0.32 15.82 17.25
N LEU A 183 0.44 15.22 16.33
CA LEU A 183 1.61 14.39 16.64
C LEU A 183 2.88 14.85 15.88
N GLY A 184 2.78 15.94 15.07
CA GLY A 184 3.85 16.27 14.12
C GLY A 184 4.09 15.10 13.18
N ILE A 185 5.29 14.97 12.65
CA ILE A 185 5.69 13.83 11.81
C ILE A 185 5.69 12.50 12.60
N GLY A 186 5.70 12.55 13.92
CA GLY A 186 5.67 11.38 14.78
C GLY A 186 4.43 10.51 14.61
N TRP A 187 3.40 10.94 13.87
CA TRP A 187 2.27 10.07 13.53
C TRP A 187 2.69 8.84 12.71
N LEU A 188 3.78 8.93 11.93
CA LEU A 188 4.31 7.84 11.14
C LEU A 188 4.93 6.74 12.02
N SER A 189 5.83 7.13 12.92
CA SER A 189 6.61 6.18 13.73
C SER A 189 7.17 6.87 14.99
N LYS A 190 7.50 6.09 16.00
CA LYS A 190 8.30 6.54 17.14
C LYS A 190 9.81 6.56 16.84
N ASN A 191 10.21 6.08 15.69
CA ASN A 191 11.57 6.10 15.21
C ASN A 191 11.90 7.46 14.57
N ASP A 192 12.53 8.35 15.34
CA ASP A 192 12.88 9.70 14.88
C ASP A 192 13.83 9.70 13.65
N ALA A 193 14.68 8.68 13.52
CA ALA A 193 15.55 8.56 12.36
C ALA A 193 14.75 8.26 11.08
N ASN A 194 13.70 7.42 11.18
CA ASN A 194 12.78 7.19 10.08
C ASN A 194 11.98 8.46 9.72
N ASN A 195 11.47 9.16 10.73
CA ASN A 195 10.70 10.38 10.53
C ASN A 195 11.52 11.46 9.82
N ARG A 196 12.80 11.64 10.21
CA ARG A 196 13.72 12.57 9.51
C ARG A 196 13.96 12.15 8.07
N LYS A 197 14.23 10.86 7.81
CA LYS A 197 14.40 10.36 6.43
C LYS A 197 13.18 10.64 5.55
N TYR A 198 11.96 10.48 6.10
CA TYR A 198 10.73 10.80 5.38
C TYR A 198 10.60 12.29 5.08
N GLN A 199 10.93 13.16 6.05
CA GLN A 199 10.87 14.62 5.88
C GLN A 199 11.91 15.18 4.89
N ASP A 200 13.10 14.59 4.88
CA ASP A 200 14.21 15.03 4.04
C ASP A 200 14.11 14.49 2.60
N ASP A 201 13.22 13.52 2.36
CA ASP A 201 13.05 12.89 1.05
C ASP A 201 12.04 13.70 0.20
N PRO A 202 12.46 14.31 -0.93
CA PRO A 202 11.57 15.08 -1.79
C PRO A 202 10.48 14.23 -2.46
N MET A 203 10.63 12.90 -2.48
CA MET A 203 9.63 11.96 -3.00
C MET A 203 8.67 11.47 -1.91
N CYS A 204 8.69 12.08 -0.71
CA CYS A 204 7.81 11.77 0.41
C CYS A 204 7.03 13.00 0.88
N GLY A 205 5.88 12.78 1.52
CA GLY A 205 5.13 13.84 2.22
C GLY A 205 4.47 14.90 1.33
N TYR A 206 4.44 14.74 0.04
CA TYR A 206 3.76 15.67 -0.88
C TYR A 206 2.24 15.51 -0.85
N ALA A 207 1.52 16.61 -1.05
CA ALA A 207 0.07 16.59 -1.17
C ALA A 207 -0.36 15.99 -2.52
N PHE A 208 -1.39 15.16 -2.53
CA PHE A 208 -1.98 14.65 -3.77
C PHE A 208 -2.67 15.75 -4.57
N THR A 209 -2.72 15.57 -5.88
CA THR A 209 -3.58 16.34 -6.78
C THR A 209 -5.05 15.96 -6.56
N LEU A 210 -6.00 16.74 -7.10
CA LEU A 210 -7.41 16.35 -7.12
C LEU A 210 -7.64 15.01 -7.82
N ASN A 211 -6.86 14.70 -8.86
CA ASN A 211 -6.88 13.40 -9.53
C ASN A 211 -6.48 12.28 -8.57
N GLY A 212 -5.34 12.44 -7.88
CA GLY A 212 -4.87 11.44 -6.92
C GLY A 212 -5.89 11.20 -5.80
N PHE A 213 -6.44 12.26 -5.18
CA PHE A 213 -7.47 12.10 -4.16
C PHE A 213 -8.76 11.46 -4.71
N TYR A 214 -9.21 11.85 -5.90
CA TYR A 214 -10.39 11.24 -6.53
C TYR A 214 -10.22 9.73 -6.69
N HIS A 215 -9.10 9.30 -7.25
CA HIS A 215 -8.82 7.88 -7.46
C HIS A 215 -8.52 7.14 -6.14
N PHE A 216 -7.91 7.80 -5.14
CA PHE A 216 -7.76 7.24 -3.81
C PHE A 216 -9.11 6.93 -3.14
N PHE A 217 -10.04 7.89 -3.11
CA PHE A 217 -11.38 7.66 -2.55
C PHE A 217 -12.12 6.56 -3.32
N ARG A 218 -12.00 6.55 -4.64
CA ARG A 218 -12.55 5.50 -5.49
C ARG A 218 -11.96 4.12 -5.17
N THR A 219 -10.65 4.03 -4.94
CA THR A 219 -9.98 2.79 -4.51
C THR A 219 -10.59 2.24 -3.22
N VAL A 220 -10.73 3.09 -2.20
CA VAL A 220 -11.29 2.68 -0.90
C VAL A 220 -12.73 2.22 -1.05
N ARG A 221 -13.55 2.97 -1.80
CA ARG A 221 -14.95 2.61 -2.06
C ARG A 221 -15.08 1.30 -2.82
N ARG A 222 -14.25 1.09 -3.87
CA ARG A 222 -14.25 -0.16 -4.63
C ARG A 222 -13.84 -1.35 -3.77
N ALA A 223 -12.85 -1.20 -2.89
CA ALA A 223 -12.51 -2.22 -1.91
C ALA A 223 -13.71 -2.57 -1.01
N ASN A 224 -14.39 -1.55 -0.46
CA ASN A 224 -15.59 -1.75 0.36
C ASN A 224 -16.73 -2.46 -0.41
N GLU A 225 -16.98 -2.09 -1.68
CA GLU A 225 -18.01 -2.71 -2.53
C GLU A 225 -17.73 -4.19 -2.79
N LEU A 226 -16.47 -4.53 -3.13
CA LEU A 226 -16.05 -5.92 -3.36
C LEU A 226 -16.18 -6.76 -2.07
N GLU A 227 -15.77 -6.19 -0.95
CA GLU A 227 -15.88 -6.83 0.37
C GLU A 227 -17.35 -7.06 0.77
N ALA A 228 -18.21 -6.05 0.56
CA ALA A 228 -19.65 -6.19 0.84
C ALA A 228 -20.31 -7.28 -0.05
N ALA A 229 -19.80 -7.44 -1.27
CA ALA A 229 -20.22 -8.51 -2.18
C ALA A 229 -19.56 -9.88 -1.89
N GLY A 230 -18.73 -9.99 -0.83
CA GLY A 230 -18.06 -11.24 -0.45
C GLY A 230 -17.00 -11.71 -1.45
N ARG A 231 -16.44 -10.79 -2.23
CA ARG A 231 -15.46 -11.09 -3.31
C ARG A 231 -14.02 -11.30 -2.80
N MET A 232 -13.77 -11.19 -1.49
CA MET A 232 -12.44 -11.51 -0.93
C MET A 232 -12.15 -13.01 -1.04
N PRO A 233 -10.87 -13.44 -1.20
CA PRO A 233 -10.50 -14.85 -1.16
C PRO A 233 -10.80 -15.46 0.22
N LYS A 234 -11.21 -16.73 0.22
CA LYS A 234 -11.57 -17.48 1.44
C LYS A 234 -10.63 -18.64 1.72
N ASP A 235 -9.84 -18.99 0.75
CA ASP A 235 -8.96 -20.15 0.70
C ASP A 235 -7.50 -19.86 1.01
N ILE A 236 -7.16 -18.58 1.18
CA ILE A 236 -5.81 -18.14 1.57
C ILE A 236 -5.81 -17.43 2.92
N PRO A 237 -4.74 -17.53 3.72
CA PRO A 237 -4.59 -16.74 4.95
C PRO A 237 -4.43 -15.26 4.63
N ILE A 238 -5.08 -14.40 5.43
CA ILE A 238 -4.99 -12.94 5.33
C ILE A 238 -4.63 -12.38 6.71
N LEU A 239 -3.44 -11.79 6.82
CA LEU A 239 -2.99 -11.13 8.04
C LEU A 239 -3.37 -9.65 8.02
N PHE A 240 -4.20 -9.23 8.97
CA PHE A 240 -4.44 -7.82 9.27
C PHE A 240 -3.48 -7.39 10.38
N THR A 241 -2.74 -6.31 10.14
CA THR A 241 -1.76 -5.83 11.11
C THR A 241 -1.65 -4.31 11.12
N ALA A 242 -1.35 -3.73 12.29
CA ALA A 242 -1.12 -2.29 12.47
C ALA A 242 -0.44 -2.02 13.81
N GLY A 243 0.05 -0.82 14.00
CA GLY A 243 0.44 -0.32 15.31
C GLY A 243 -0.78 -0.09 16.20
N GLY A 244 -0.65 -0.41 17.49
CA GLY A 244 -1.70 -0.16 18.49
C GLY A 244 -1.95 1.33 18.76
N GLU A 245 -0.99 2.20 18.39
CA GLU A 245 -1.08 3.66 18.48
C GLU A 245 -1.14 4.33 17.09
N ASP A 246 -1.48 3.57 16.03
CA ASP A 246 -1.64 4.10 14.67
C ASP A 246 -2.86 5.03 14.58
N PRO A 247 -2.67 6.36 14.41
CA PRO A 247 -3.79 7.30 14.37
C PRO A 247 -4.63 7.17 13.10
N VAL A 248 -4.07 6.65 11.99
CA VAL A 248 -4.76 6.47 10.71
C VAL A 248 -5.84 5.41 10.83
N GLY A 249 -5.56 4.33 11.56
CA GLY A 249 -6.49 3.25 11.84
C GLY A 249 -7.23 3.41 13.19
N HIS A 250 -7.33 4.64 13.73
CA HIS A 250 -7.96 4.92 15.04
C HIS A 250 -7.45 3.98 16.15
N ASN A 251 -6.12 3.88 16.26
CA ASN A 251 -5.44 3.01 17.23
C ASN A 251 -5.89 1.54 17.11
N GLY A 252 -5.97 1.04 15.89
CA GLY A 252 -6.35 -0.33 15.56
C GLY A 252 -7.86 -0.62 15.52
N ALA A 253 -8.74 0.35 15.80
CA ALA A 253 -10.19 0.14 15.76
C ALA A 253 -10.70 -0.14 14.35
N ASP A 254 -10.19 0.58 13.36
CA ASP A 254 -10.59 0.41 11.96
C ASP A 254 -10.07 -0.90 11.39
N VAL A 255 -8.83 -1.27 11.71
CA VAL A 255 -8.25 -2.56 11.30
C VAL A 255 -9.10 -3.72 11.84
N LYS A 256 -9.50 -3.65 13.12
CA LYS A 256 -10.44 -4.63 13.73
C LYS A 256 -11.78 -4.66 13.00
N THR A 257 -12.27 -3.53 12.53
CA THR A 257 -13.55 -3.44 11.80
C THR A 257 -13.46 -4.15 10.45
N VAL A 258 -12.39 -3.91 9.69
CA VAL A 258 -12.15 -4.57 8.40
C VAL A 258 -11.89 -6.07 8.60
N PHE A 259 -11.04 -6.46 9.57
CA PHE A 259 -10.80 -7.84 9.94
C PHE A 259 -12.10 -8.60 10.23
N ARG A 260 -13.00 -8.03 11.07
CA ARG A 260 -14.30 -8.66 11.37
C ARG A 260 -15.18 -8.82 10.13
N ARG A 261 -15.11 -7.88 9.17
CA ARG A 261 -15.83 -7.98 7.90
C ARG A 261 -15.34 -9.20 7.12
N TYR A 262 -14.03 -9.39 6.97
CA TYR A 262 -13.45 -10.54 6.29
C TYR A 262 -13.81 -11.86 6.98
N SER A 263 -13.68 -11.93 8.31
CA SER A 263 -14.04 -13.11 9.10
C SER A 263 -15.54 -13.48 8.96
N ARG A 264 -16.43 -12.48 8.93
CA ARG A 264 -17.88 -12.72 8.73
C ARG A 264 -18.20 -13.30 7.35
N HIS A 265 -17.42 -13.01 6.35
CA HIS A 265 -17.55 -13.58 5.01
C HIS A 265 -16.82 -14.93 4.85
N GLY A 266 -16.22 -15.45 5.91
CA GLY A 266 -15.57 -16.76 5.94
C GLY A 266 -14.13 -16.77 5.41
N ALA A 267 -13.46 -15.61 5.32
CA ALA A 267 -12.05 -15.55 5.00
C ALA A 267 -11.19 -16.07 6.16
N GLN A 268 -10.05 -16.70 5.85
CA GLN A 268 -9.05 -17.13 6.84
C GLN A 268 -8.26 -15.92 7.32
N ALA A 269 -8.90 -15.06 8.11
CA ALA A 269 -8.32 -13.80 8.57
C ALA A 269 -7.69 -13.96 9.95
N GLU A 270 -6.50 -13.37 10.11
CA GLU A 270 -5.77 -13.24 11.38
C GLU A 270 -5.56 -11.77 11.69
N LEU A 271 -5.50 -11.41 12.98
CA LEU A 271 -5.27 -10.03 13.41
C LEU A 271 -4.11 -9.97 14.40
N LYS A 272 -3.11 -9.13 14.09
CA LYS A 272 -2.01 -8.83 14.99
C LYS A 272 -1.80 -7.32 15.11
N LEU A 273 -1.93 -6.79 16.32
CA LEU A 273 -1.60 -5.40 16.63
C LEU A 273 -0.31 -5.35 17.44
N TYR A 274 0.52 -4.33 17.17
CA TYR A 274 1.78 -4.10 17.88
C TYR A 274 1.61 -2.94 18.85
N ASP A 275 1.56 -3.25 20.12
CA ASP A 275 1.45 -2.24 21.17
C ASP A 275 2.62 -1.25 21.11
N GLY A 276 2.33 0.02 21.32
CA GLY A 276 3.33 1.07 21.30
C GLY A 276 3.86 1.47 19.92
N MET A 277 3.50 0.78 18.83
CA MET A 277 3.87 1.16 17.46
C MET A 277 2.81 2.05 16.81
N ARG A 278 3.24 2.90 15.87
CA ARG A 278 2.39 3.80 15.09
C ARG A 278 2.17 3.27 13.67
N HIS A 279 1.98 4.16 12.70
CA HIS A 279 1.51 3.81 11.35
C HIS A 279 2.50 2.94 10.55
N GLU A 280 3.79 3.25 10.60
CA GLU A 280 4.83 2.56 9.83
C GLU A 280 5.52 1.47 10.67
N ILE A 281 4.83 0.38 10.97
CA ILE A 281 5.37 -0.69 11.84
C ILE A 281 6.63 -1.36 11.28
N LEU A 282 6.85 -1.33 9.95
CA LEU A 282 8.10 -1.80 9.31
C LEU A 282 9.27 -0.84 9.50
N ASN A 283 9.04 0.36 10.01
CA ASN A 283 10.05 1.40 10.21
C ASN A 283 10.18 1.83 11.69
N GLU A 284 9.46 1.15 12.59
CA GLU A 284 9.52 1.42 14.03
C GLU A 284 10.86 1.02 14.66
N VAL A 285 11.09 1.42 15.89
CA VAL A 285 12.29 1.05 16.66
C VAL A 285 12.40 -0.47 16.74
N ASP A 286 11.32 -1.14 17.12
CA ASP A 286 11.26 -2.61 17.31
C ASP A 286 10.78 -3.35 16.05
N ARG A 287 11.02 -2.79 14.86
CA ARG A 287 10.58 -3.34 13.56
C ARG A 287 11.02 -4.77 13.29
N MET A 288 12.15 -5.21 13.89
CA MET A 288 12.65 -6.57 13.71
C MET A 288 11.66 -7.63 14.20
N THR A 289 10.86 -7.31 15.22
CA THR A 289 9.76 -8.18 15.69
C THR A 289 8.70 -8.32 14.58
N VAL A 290 8.35 -7.21 13.92
CA VAL A 290 7.37 -7.22 12.82
C VAL A 290 7.90 -8.01 11.63
N TYR A 291 9.18 -7.84 11.27
CA TYR A 291 9.81 -8.57 10.18
C TYR A 291 9.77 -10.08 10.42
N LYS A 292 10.17 -10.49 11.65
CA LYS A 292 10.15 -11.89 12.04
C LYS A 292 8.74 -12.47 12.00
N ASP A 293 7.77 -11.76 12.57
CA ASP A 293 6.39 -12.22 12.63
C ASP A 293 5.76 -12.40 11.24
N ILE A 294 6.02 -11.49 10.29
CA ILE A 294 5.53 -11.61 8.91
C ILE A 294 6.22 -12.82 8.24
N TYR A 295 7.54 -12.96 8.40
CA TYR A 295 8.27 -14.11 7.86
C TYR A 295 7.75 -15.44 8.41
N ASP A 296 7.58 -15.55 9.72
CA ASP A 296 7.07 -16.77 10.37
C ASP A 296 5.62 -17.07 9.94
N TRP A 297 4.80 -16.03 9.77
CA TRP A 297 3.43 -16.17 9.29
C TRP A 297 3.35 -16.73 7.85
N MET A 298 4.35 -16.45 7.01
CA MET A 298 4.42 -17.02 5.65
C MET A 298 4.63 -18.54 5.66
N LYS A 299 5.03 -19.16 6.77
CA LYS A 299 5.19 -20.62 6.96
C LYS A 299 6.03 -21.28 5.87
N LEU A 300 7.20 -20.74 5.58
CA LEU A 300 8.14 -21.17 4.52
C LEU A 300 9.13 -22.24 5.00
#